data_aae01efd02dff8bdf8e2e325b489ac53
#
_entry.id   aae01efd02dff8bdf8e2e325b489ac53
#
_cell.length_a   1.000
_cell.length_b   1.000
_cell.length_c   1.000
_cell.angle_alpha   90.00
_cell.angle_beta   90.00
_cell.angle_gamma   90.00
#
_symmetry.space_group_name_H-M   'P 1'
#
loop_
_entity.id
_entity.type
_entity.pdbx_description
1 polymer ?
#
loop_
_entity_poly.entity_id
_entity_poly.type
_entity_poly.pdbx_seq_one_letter_code
_entity_poly.pdbx_strand_id
1 'polypeptide(L)'
;MLLPAWCQPRLADATEVVGAALVAKAAGHGYRRIAAELGRPPATVRRWLRRPRDQSHLAWLHHLGVEHAHRLDAEVHTGGPPPQPTGLGDALEALAAAVYAWRRRWGRHADGWALIGVFTGGRLLAATPFR
;
A
#
# COMPACT_ATOMS: atom_id res chain seq x y z
N MET A 1 7.67 -25.94 -3.82
CA MET A 1 9.03 -25.43 -3.62
C MET A 1 9.00 -24.09 -2.94
N LEU A 2 9.85 -23.92 -1.97
CA LEU A 2 9.99 -22.62 -1.31
C LEU A 2 10.79 -21.68 -2.21
N LEU A 3 10.39 -20.40 -2.20
CA LEU A 3 11.22 -19.38 -2.81
C LEU A 3 12.57 -19.35 -2.08
N PRO A 4 13.65 -19.10 -2.80
CA PRO A 4 14.93 -18.88 -2.13
C PRO A 4 14.80 -17.82 -1.05
N ALA A 5 15.45 -18.02 0.07
CA ALA A 5 15.35 -17.12 1.21
C ALA A 5 15.68 -15.66 0.84
N TRP A 6 16.56 -15.46 -0.14
CA TRP A 6 16.94 -14.13 -0.57
C TRP A 6 15.85 -13.40 -1.37
N CYS A 7 14.88 -14.12 -1.94
CA CYS A 7 13.79 -13.50 -2.69
C CYS A 7 12.76 -12.82 -1.77
N GLN A 8 12.49 -13.41 -0.61
CA GLN A 8 11.49 -12.88 0.31
C GLN A 8 11.87 -11.51 0.88
N PRO A 9 13.10 -11.31 1.37
CA PRO A 9 13.52 -9.99 1.83
C PRO A 9 13.47 -8.94 0.71
N ARG A 10 13.82 -9.32 -0.51
CA ARG A 10 13.79 -8.38 -1.65
C ARG A 10 12.38 -7.93 -1.97
N LEU A 11 11.40 -8.84 -1.92
CA LEU A 11 10.00 -8.50 -2.16
C LEU A 11 9.47 -7.57 -1.07
N ALA A 12 9.79 -7.83 0.19
CA ALA A 12 9.40 -6.98 1.29
C ALA A 12 10.03 -5.59 1.17
N ASP A 13 11.32 -5.53 0.87
CA ASP A 13 12.02 -4.26 0.67
C ASP A 13 11.42 -3.48 -0.48
N ALA A 14 11.10 -4.14 -1.60
CA ALA A 14 10.50 -3.47 -2.74
C ALA A 14 9.14 -2.88 -2.37
N THR A 15 8.31 -3.62 -1.63
CA THR A 15 7.01 -3.12 -1.18
C THR A 15 7.18 -1.94 -0.24
N GLU A 16 8.11 -2.02 0.68
CA GLU A 16 8.39 -0.94 1.63
C GLU A 16 8.86 0.33 0.91
N VAL A 17 9.79 0.20 -0.02
CA VAL A 17 10.31 1.33 -0.79
C VAL A 17 9.21 1.95 -1.66
N VAL A 18 8.45 1.13 -2.37
CA VAL A 18 7.32 1.59 -3.17
C VAL A 18 6.28 2.26 -2.27
N GLY A 19 6.00 1.67 -1.12
CA GLY A 19 5.07 2.23 -0.15
C GLY A 19 5.51 3.61 0.32
N ALA A 20 6.80 3.79 0.63
CA ALA A 20 7.34 5.09 1.01
C ALA A 20 7.17 6.11 -0.11
N ALA A 21 7.34 5.71 -1.36
CA ALA A 21 7.11 6.59 -2.51
C ALA A 21 5.64 7.01 -2.60
N LEU A 22 4.72 6.10 -2.39
CA LEU A 22 3.28 6.40 -2.43
C LEU A 22 2.87 7.35 -1.31
N VAL A 23 3.37 7.13 -0.10
CA VAL A 23 3.11 8.02 1.04
C VAL A 23 3.63 9.43 0.75
N ALA A 24 4.84 9.54 0.23
CA ALA A 24 5.42 10.83 -0.13
C ALA A 24 4.61 11.52 -1.24
N LYS A 25 4.12 10.76 -2.21
CA LYS A 25 3.27 11.31 -3.26
C LYS A 25 1.95 11.84 -2.70
N ALA A 26 1.32 11.09 -1.80
CA ALA A 26 0.09 11.52 -1.14
C ALA A 26 0.32 12.81 -0.33
N ALA A 27 1.53 13.01 0.18
CA ALA A 27 1.92 14.23 0.89
C ALA A 27 2.27 15.40 -0.05
N GLY A 28 2.21 15.20 -1.36
CA GLY A 28 2.43 16.26 -2.35
C GLY A 28 3.83 16.34 -2.93
N HIS A 29 4.70 15.38 -2.65
CA HIS A 29 6.06 15.41 -3.18
C HIS A 29 6.09 15.01 -4.66
N GLY A 30 6.94 15.65 -5.44
CA GLY A 30 7.16 15.27 -6.83
C GLY A 30 8.09 14.08 -6.97
N TYR A 31 8.03 13.40 -8.12
CA TYR A 31 8.80 12.17 -8.32
C TYR A 31 10.31 12.34 -8.22
N ARG A 32 10.82 13.50 -8.63
CA ARG A 32 12.27 13.76 -8.54
C ARG A 32 12.73 13.88 -7.09
N ARG A 33 11.95 14.56 -6.27
CA ARG A 33 12.23 14.67 -4.85
C ARG A 33 12.15 13.30 -4.16
N ILE A 34 11.12 12.53 -4.48
CA ILE A 34 10.97 11.19 -3.95
C ILE A 34 12.15 10.31 -4.34
N ALA A 35 12.56 10.37 -5.60
CA ALA A 35 13.71 9.60 -6.09
C ALA A 35 14.98 9.94 -5.32
N ALA A 36 15.22 11.21 -5.06
CA ALA A 36 16.40 11.66 -4.30
C ALA A 36 16.34 11.15 -2.86
N GLU A 37 15.17 11.24 -2.22
CA GLU A 37 14.98 10.79 -0.84
C GLU A 37 15.16 9.28 -0.69
N LEU A 38 14.71 8.50 -1.68
CA LEU A 38 14.77 7.04 -1.64
C LEU A 38 16.05 6.47 -2.27
N GLY A 39 16.88 7.30 -2.86
CA GLY A 39 18.09 6.83 -3.54
C GLY A 39 17.77 5.95 -4.74
N ARG A 40 16.73 6.28 -5.50
CA ARG A 40 16.30 5.51 -6.68
C ARG A 40 16.34 6.40 -7.94
N PRO A 41 16.52 5.80 -9.13
CA PRO A 41 16.47 6.58 -10.36
C PRO A 41 15.12 7.26 -10.54
N PRO A 42 15.07 8.53 -10.97
CA PRO A 42 13.80 9.22 -11.18
C PRO A 42 12.84 8.52 -12.13
N ALA A 43 13.36 7.89 -13.18
CA ALA A 43 12.55 7.13 -14.14
C ALA A 43 11.83 5.95 -13.45
N THR A 44 12.49 5.28 -12.51
CA THR A 44 11.91 4.17 -11.75
C THR A 44 10.75 4.67 -10.88
N VAL A 45 10.97 5.75 -10.14
CA VAL A 45 9.94 6.33 -9.28
C VAL A 45 8.77 6.82 -10.12
N ARG A 46 9.04 7.48 -11.23
CA ARG A 46 7.99 7.94 -12.13
C ARG A 46 7.12 6.79 -12.63
N ARG A 47 7.74 5.65 -12.94
CA ARG A 47 7.02 4.46 -13.35
C ARG A 47 6.12 3.93 -12.22
N TRP A 48 6.63 3.90 -10.98
CA TRP A 48 5.83 3.48 -9.82
C TRP A 48 4.61 4.36 -9.62
N LEU A 49 4.73 5.66 -9.89
CA LEU A 49 3.66 6.62 -9.65
C LEU A 49 2.61 6.69 -10.78
N ARG A 50 2.77 5.87 -11.82
CA ARG A 50 1.76 5.80 -12.90
C ARG A 50 0.46 5.15 -12.43
N ARG A 51 0.56 4.02 -11.77
CA ARG A 51 -0.62 3.26 -11.36
C ARG A 51 -1.50 4.05 -10.38
N PRO A 52 -0.95 4.80 -9.44
CA PRO A 52 -1.76 5.63 -8.53
C PRO A 52 -2.54 6.75 -9.20
N ARG A 53 -2.34 6.99 -10.48
CA ARG A 53 -3.17 7.94 -11.24
C ARG A 53 -4.45 7.30 -11.76
N ASP A 54 -4.49 5.98 -11.83
CA ASP A 54 -5.65 5.24 -12.29
C ASP A 54 -6.70 5.18 -11.18
N GLN A 55 -7.81 5.87 -11.37
CA GLN A 55 -8.88 5.93 -10.36
C GLN A 55 -9.49 4.55 -10.09
N SER A 56 -9.56 3.70 -11.09
CA SER A 56 -10.07 2.33 -10.90
C SER A 56 -9.15 1.54 -9.98
N HIS A 57 -7.84 1.70 -10.14
CA HIS A 57 -6.87 1.02 -9.28
C HIS A 57 -6.94 1.54 -7.85
N LEU A 58 -7.04 2.85 -7.67
CA LEU A 58 -7.18 3.46 -6.34
C LEU A 58 -8.47 3.02 -5.66
N ALA A 59 -9.57 2.98 -6.40
CA ALA A 59 -10.85 2.50 -5.87
C ALA A 59 -10.74 1.04 -5.43
N TRP A 60 -10.05 0.21 -6.20
CA TRP A 60 -9.82 -1.18 -5.84
C TRP A 60 -9.00 -1.32 -4.57
N LEU A 61 -7.91 -0.56 -4.45
CA LEU A 61 -7.08 -0.56 -3.24
C LEU A 61 -7.88 -0.11 -2.02
N HIS A 62 -8.66 0.94 -2.16
CA HIS A 62 -9.50 1.45 -1.09
C HIS A 62 -10.51 0.40 -0.64
N HIS A 63 -11.24 -0.18 -1.59
CA HIS A 63 -12.22 -1.23 -1.30
C HIS A 63 -11.56 -2.44 -0.61
N LEU A 64 -10.40 -2.84 -1.10
CA LEU A 64 -9.65 -3.96 -0.54
C LEU A 64 -9.25 -3.69 0.91
N GLY A 65 -8.75 -2.50 1.20
CA GLY A 65 -8.39 -2.10 2.56
C GLY A 65 -9.59 -2.09 3.49
N VAL A 66 -10.68 -1.49 3.06
CA VAL A 66 -11.94 -1.44 3.83
C VAL A 66 -12.46 -2.85 4.11
N GLU A 67 -12.47 -3.69 3.10
CA GLU A 67 -12.98 -5.06 3.23
C GLU A 67 -12.14 -5.88 4.21
N HIS A 68 -10.82 -5.82 4.10
CA HIS A 68 -9.95 -6.53 5.02
C HIS A 68 -10.06 -5.99 6.45
N ALA A 69 -10.12 -4.67 6.62
CA ALA A 69 -10.29 -4.08 7.94
C ALA A 69 -11.59 -4.56 8.59
N HIS A 70 -12.67 -4.56 7.83
CA HIS A 70 -13.97 -5.00 8.34
C HIS A 70 -13.97 -6.48 8.72
N ARG A 71 -13.39 -7.34 7.90
CA ARG A 71 -13.30 -8.77 8.16
C ARG A 71 -12.45 -9.09 9.39
N LEU A 72 -11.36 -8.33 9.57
CA LEU A 72 -10.45 -8.57 10.67
C LEU A 72 -10.97 -8.00 11.98
N ASP A 73 -11.58 -6.85 11.95
CA ASP A 73 -12.09 -6.20 13.15
C ASP A 73 -13.16 -5.17 12.78
N ALA A 74 -14.42 -5.57 12.89
CA ALA A 74 -15.53 -4.71 12.55
C ALA A 74 -15.58 -3.45 13.42
N GLU A 75 -15.09 -3.51 14.65
CA GLU A 75 -15.06 -2.34 15.54
C GLU A 75 -14.10 -1.28 15.06
N VAL A 76 -12.94 -1.68 14.54
CA VAL A 76 -11.96 -0.74 13.98
C VAL A 76 -12.58 0.02 12.82
N HIS A 77 -13.45 -0.64 12.08
CA HIS A 77 -14.01 -0.08 10.87
C HIS A 77 -15.32 0.69 11.09
N THR A 78 -15.79 0.81 12.32
CA THR A 78 -17.06 1.48 12.64
C THR A 78 -17.05 2.93 12.25
N GLY A 79 -17.10 3.50 11.33
CA GLY A 79 -17.02 4.90 10.91
C GLY A 79 -16.12 5.10 9.71
N GLY A 80 -15.34 4.09 9.37
CA GLY A 80 -14.39 4.15 8.27
C GLY A 80 -13.20 5.05 8.54
N PRO A 81 -12.17 4.99 7.69
CA PRO A 81 -11.04 5.90 7.81
C PRO A 81 -11.46 7.34 7.46
N PRO A 82 -10.83 8.34 8.05
CA PRO A 82 -11.16 9.72 7.72
C PRO A 82 -10.83 10.03 6.25
N PRO A 83 -11.64 10.85 5.60
CA PRO A 83 -11.38 11.21 4.21
C PRO A 83 -10.06 11.97 4.07
N GLN A 84 -9.34 11.68 3.01
CA GLN A 84 -8.05 12.29 2.70
C GLN A 84 -8.18 13.23 1.49
N PRO A 85 -7.25 14.18 1.33
CA PRO A 85 -7.32 15.14 0.21
C PRO A 85 -7.22 14.50 -1.17
N THR A 86 -6.65 13.31 -1.29
CA THR A 86 -6.45 12.64 -2.57
C THR A 86 -6.97 11.20 -2.54
N GLY A 87 -7.32 10.68 -3.73
CA GLY A 87 -7.70 9.28 -3.85
C GLY A 87 -6.61 8.32 -3.43
N LEU A 88 -5.35 8.66 -3.69
CA LEU A 88 -4.21 7.87 -3.23
C LEU A 88 -4.15 7.89 -1.69
N GLY A 89 -4.35 9.04 -1.07
CA GLY A 89 -4.40 9.15 0.37
C GLY A 89 -5.51 8.30 0.99
N ASP A 90 -6.70 8.33 0.39
CA ASP A 90 -7.82 7.49 0.83
C ASP A 90 -7.48 6.00 0.74
N ALA A 91 -6.87 5.57 -0.36
CA ALA A 91 -6.49 4.18 -0.55
C ALA A 91 -5.45 3.75 0.51
N LEU A 92 -4.46 4.59 0.76
CA LEU A 92 -3.42 4.30 1.75
C LEU A 92 -4.00 4.24 3.16
N GLU A 93 -4.92 5.11 3.51
CA GLU A 93 -5.58 5.08 4.81
C GLU A 93 -6.43 3.83 4.99
N ALA A 94 -7.11 3.38 3.94
CA ALA A 94 -7.88 2.14 3.99
C ALA A 94 -6.96 0.93 4.21
N LEU A 95 -5.82 0.88 3.52
CA LEU A 95 -4.85 -0.18 3.73
C LEU A 95 -4.22 -0.11 5.12
N ALA A 96 -3.95 1.08 5.63
CA ALA A 96 -3.46 1.26 7.00
C ALA A 96 -4.48 0.77 8.04
N ALA A 97 -5.77 0.99 7.79
CA ALA A 97 -6.83 0.48 8.67
C ALA A 97 -6.83 -1.05 8.70
N ALA A 98 -6.60 -1.70 7.55
CA ALA A 98 -6.49 -3.15 7.49
C ALA A 98 -5.28 -3.66 8.28
N VAL A 99 -4.14 -2.98 8.17
CA VAL A 99 -2.94 -3.30 8.94
C VAL A 99 -3.20 -3.16 10.44
N TYR A 100 -3.85 -2.07 10.83
CA TYR A 100 -4.20 -1.81 12.23
C TYR A 100 -5.13 -2.90 12.77
N ALA A 101 -6.15 -3.29 12.00
CA ALA A 101 -7.07 -4.35 12.38
C ALA A 101 -6.36 -5.70 12.55
N TRP A 102 -5.44 -6.01 11.65
CA TRP A 102 -4.61 -7.21 11.77
C TRP A 102 -3.81 -7.20 13.07
N ARG A 103 -3.14 -6.07 13.35
CA ARG A 103 -2.29 -5.94 14.55
C ARG A 103 -3.09 -6.03 15.84
N ARG A 104 -4.30 -5.50 15.86
CA ARG A 104 -5.18 -5.66 17.03
C ARG A 104 -5.53 -7.11 17.28
N ARG A 105 -5.73 -7.87 16.21
CA ARG A 105 -6.16 -9.26 16.33
C ARG A 105 -4.99 -10.23 16.55
N TRP A 106 -3.87 -10.02 15.89
CA TRP A 106 -2.77 -10.98 15.86
C TRP A 106 -1.47 -10.48 16.50
N GLY A 107 -1.42 -9.22 16.91
CA GLY A 107 -0.22 -8.63 17.51
C GLY A 107 0.57 -7.75 16.54
N ARG A 108 1.57 -7.05 17.07
CA ARG A 108 2.29 -6.01 16.34
C ARG A 108 3.56 -6.47 15.64
N HIS A 109 3.76 -7.77 15.53
CA HIS A 109 5.02 -8.29 15.00
C HIS A 109 5.11 -8.22 13.47
N ALA A 110 4.00 -8.13 12.79
CA ALA A 110 3.99 -8.11 11.34
C ALA A 110 4.37 -6.72 10.81
N ASP A 111 5.23 -6.69 9.81
CA ASP A 111 5.57 -5.46 9.11
C ASP A 111 4.36 -4.97 8.29
N GLY A 112 4.05 -3.67 8.42
CA GLY A 112 2.88 -3.09 7.76
C GLY A 112 2.90 -3.23 6.24
N TRP A 113 4.04 -2.98 5.61
CA TRP A 113 4.14 -3.08 4.15
C TRP A 113 4.10 -4.53 3.68
N ALA A 114 4.63 -5.46 4.46
CA ALA A 114 4.49 -6.88 4.16
C ALA A 114 3.03 -7.31 4.18
N LEU A 115 2.25 -6.83 5.18
CA LEU A 115 0.82 -7.09 5.26
C LEU A 115 0.08 -6.50 4.06
N ILE A 116 0.40 -5.28 3.66
CA ILE A 116 -0.20 -4.65 2.48
C ILE A 116 0.11 -5.47 1.23
N GLY A 117 1.33 -5.99 1.12
CA GLY A 117 1.69 -6.90 0.05
C GLY A 117 0.80 -8.13 0.01
N VAL A 118 0.52 -8.72 1.17
CA VAL A 118 -0.38 -9.87 1.28
C VAL A 118 -1.81 -9.49 0.91
N PHE A 119 -2.34 -8.38 1.46
CA PHE A 119 -3.71 -7.94 1.20
C PHE A 119 -3.94 -7.64 -0.27
N THR A 120 -2.95 -7.08 -0.95
CA THR A 120 -3.07 -6.73 -2.37
C THR A 120 -2.67 -7.86 -3.30
N GLY A 121 -2.20 -8.98 -2.75
CA GLY A 121 -1.68 -10.09 -3.56
C GLY A 121 -0.47 -9.69 -4.39
N GLY A 122 0.34 -8.78 -3.88
CA GLY A 122 1.50 -8.25 -4.60
C GLY A 122 1.15 -7.24 -5.68
N ARG A 123 -0.08 -6.74 -5.72
CA ARG A 123 -0.57 -5.87 -6.79
C ARG A 123 -0.74 -4.41 -6.38
N LEU A 124 0.07 -3.94 -5.46
CA LEU A 124 0.01 -2.53 -5.04
C LEU A 124 0.16 -1.58 -6.23
N LEU A 125 1.02 -1.91 -7.17
CA LEU A 125 1.23 -1.12 -8.39
C LEU A 125 0.84 -1.86 -9.67
N ALA A 126 0.44 -3.10 -9.59
CA ALA A 126 0.06 -3.88 -10.77
C ALA A 126 -1.38 -3.57 -11.20
N ALA A 127 -1.75 -3.98 -12.41
CA ALA A 127 -3.12 -3.84 -12.88
C ALA A 127 -4.07 -4.61 -11.97
N THR A 128 -5.27 -4.07 -11.80
CA THR A 128 -6.32 -4.77 -11.04
C THR A 128 -6.62 -6.12 -11.68
N PRO A 129 -6.93 -7.14 -10.87
CA PRO A 129 -7.21 -8.46 -11.43
C PRO A 129 -8.52 -8.54 -12.20
N PHE A 130 -9.43 -7.60 -11.95
CA PHE A 130 -10.74 -7.57 -12.62
C PHE A 130 -10.85 -6.32 -13.47
N ARG A 131 -11.46 -6.48 -14.61
CA ARG A 131 -11.67 -5.40 -15.54
C ARG A 131 -13.12 -5.30 -15.92
#